data_1fe5fc88e6c70bf894cc5134b1f995d1
#
_entry.id   1fe5fc88e6c70bf894cc5134b1f995d1
#
_cell.length_a   1.000
_cell.length_b   1.000
_cell.length_c   1.000
_cell.angle_alpha   90.00
_cell.angle_beta   90.00
_cell.angle_gamma   90.00
#
_symmetry.space_group_name_H-M   'P 1'
#
loop_
_entity.id
_entity.type
_entity.pdbx_description
1 polymer ?
#
loop_
_entity_poly.entity_id
_entity_poly.type
_entity_poly.pdbx_seq_one_letter_code
_entity_poly.pdbx_strand_id
1 'polypeptide(L)'
;MALYRISDLNVEIKTNSPTLAENIKRYEVTYKATPNITLEMSDDRLLEMMEEYEGMTADAVESLYMATLYSWAIFDFNGFPIRAIGVENDGECTLFAAPNDNTTALNLLIPRDNVFVYDYPGIRMQDDDYFVFDTPFGDYGKLSVTGKKLKLKSIVFVDRDRFDSLREIEAKDFVPLFMRAVSQNVRQERTKHTLFILERVMHRVKFFGVGDVNDFDFIIERV
;
A
#
# COMPACT_ATOMS: atom_id res chain seq x y z
N MET A 1 -17.36 20.04 -3.11
CA MET A 1 -16.50 18.98 -2.59
C MET A 1 -15.68 18.46 -3.74
N ALA A 2 -14.39 18.32 -3.55
CA ALA A 2 -13.50 17.81 -4.59
C ALA A 2 -13.56 16.28 -4.61
N LEU A 3 -13.52 15.71 -5.79
CA LEU A 3 -13.53 14.28 -6.02
C LEU A 3 -12.20 13.87 -6.66
N TYR A 4 -11.65 12.76 -6.22
CA TYR A 4 -10.33 12.27 -6.63
C TYR A 4 -10.45 10.87 -7.23
N ARG A 5 -9.63 10.57 -8.27
CA ARG A 5 -9.55 9.25 -8.88
C ARG A 5 -8.34 8.49 -8.31
N ILE A 6 -8.57 7.65 -7.31
CA ILE A 6 -7.52 6.88 -6.63
C ILE A 6 -7.83 5.40 -6.81
N SER A 7 -6.87 4.63 -7.33
CA SER A 7 -7.02 3.19 -7.60
C SER A 7 -8.27 2.85 -8.42
N ASP A 8 -8.59 3.66 -9.41
CA ASP A 8 -9.81 3.55 -10.22
C ASP A 8 -11.12 3.65 -9.43
N LEU A 9 -11.09 4.29 -8.25
CA LEU A 9 -12.26 4.62 -7.43
C LEU A 9 -12.46 6.13 -7.36
N ASN A 10 -13.70 6.55 -7.24
CA ASN A 10 -14.05 7.93 -6.92
C ASN A 10 -13.97 8.10 -5.41
N VAL A 11 -13.02 8.88 -4.93
CA VAL A 11 -12.76 9.09 -3.52
C VAL A 11 -13.01 10.54 -3.16
N GLU A 12 -13.85 10.78 -2.18
CA GLU A 12 -14.02 12.09 -1.57
C GLU A 12 -13.10 12.16 -0.35
N ILE A 13 -12.28 13.20 -0.26
CA ILE A 13 -11.36 13.40 0.87
C ILE A 13 -11.59 14.78 1.46
N LYS A 14 -11.88 14.83 2.76
CA LYS A 14 -11.96 16.06 3.54
C LYS A 14 -10.77 16.09 4.49
N THR A 15 -9.82 16.97 4.24
CA THR A 15 -8.57 17.06 4.99
C THR A 15 -8.22 18.49 5.34
N ASN A 16 -7.66 18.68 6.54
CA ASN A 16 -7.01 19.90 6.99
C ASN A 16 -5.47 19.79 6.86
N SER A 17 -4.94 18.61 6.54
CA SER A 17 -3.51 18.39 6.34
C SER A 17 -3.03 19.10 5.07
N PRO A 18 -2.12 20.09 5.17
CA PRO A 18 -1.56 20.76 4.00
C PRO A 18 -0.78 19.81 3.07
N THR A 19 -0.05 18.87 3.66
CA THR A 19 0.73 17.87 2.91
C THR A 19 -0.19 16.96 2.11
N LEU A 20 -1.23 16.40 2.74
CA LEU A 20 -2.18 15.55 2.04
C LEU A 20 -2.96 16.35 0.98
N ALA A 21 -3.40 17.57 1.31
CA ALA A 21 -4.09 18.45 0.37
C ALA A 21 -3.27 18.73 -0.90
N GLU A 22 -1.95 18.89 -0.77
CA GLU A 22 -1.06 19.04 -1.93
C GLU A 22 -0.93 17.74 -2.72
N ASN A 23 -0.75 16.60 -2.04
CA ASN A 23 -0.56 15.31 -2.66
C ASN A 23 -1.80 14.84 -3.45
N ILE A 24 -3.02 15.13 -2.96
CA ILE A 24 -4.26 14.69 -3.61
C ILE A 24 -4.62 15.51 -4.85
N LYS A 25 -4.14 16.73 -5.02
CA LYS A 25 -4.49 17.61 -6.16
C LYS A 25 -4.33 16.94 -7.50
N ARG A 26 -3.30 16.18 -7.69
CA ARG A 26 -3.00 15.48 -8.95
C ARG A 26 -3.97 14.35 -9.30
N TYR A 27 -4.79 13.91 -8.33
CA TYR A 27 -5.84 12.89 -8.52
C TYR A 27 -7.21 13.53 -8.74
N GLU A 28 -7.31 14.85 -8.67
CA GLU A 28 -8.58 15.58 -8.78
C GLU A 28 -9.22 15.36 -10.15
N VAL A 29 -10.53 15.14 -10.14
CA VAL A 29 -11.31 14.95 -11.35
C VAL A 29 -12.34 16.07 -11.51
N THR A 30 -12.63 16.44 -12.76
CA THR A 30 -13.53 17.54 -13.11
C THR A 30 -14.97 17.11 -13.31
N TYR A 31 -15.24 15.81 -13.45
CA TYR A 31 -16.58 15.29 -13.59
C TYR A 31 -17.27 15.10 -12.25
N LYS A 32 -18.60 15.14 -12.27
CA LYS A 32 -19.42 14.84 -11.09
C LYS A 32 -19.78 13.36 -11.07
N ALA A 33 -19.50 12.71 -9.95
CA ALA A 33 -19.90 11.33 -9.70
C ALA A 33 -20.19 11.12 -8.22
N THR A 34 -20.89 10.05 -7.90
CA THR A 34 -21.04 9.62 -6.51
C THR A 34 -19.72 9.03 -6.03
N PRO A 35 -19.20 9.42 -4.85
CA PRO A 35 -18.02 8.82 -4.30
C PRO A 35 -18.24 7.34 -3.97
N ASN A 36 -17.25 6.50 -4.26
CA ASN A 36 -17.19 5.12 -3.82
C ASN A 36 -16.71 5.05 -2.37
N ILE A 37 -15.81 5.95 -2.00
CA ILE A 37 -15.18 6.05 -0.67
C ILE A 37 -15.24 7.51 -0.23
N THR A 38 -15.57 7.72 1.04
CA THR A 38 -15.45 9.03 1.69
C THR A 38 -14.47 8.90 2.86
N LEU A 39 -13.43 9.75 2.86
CA LEU A 39 -12.42 9.82 3.89
C LEU A 39 -12.55 11.16 4.62
N GLU A 40 -12.76 11.09 5.91
CA GLU A 40 -12.91 12.26 6.78
C GLU A 40 -12.40 11.93 8.18
N MET A 41 -11.74 12.87 8.81
CA MET A 41 -11.32 12.80 10.20
C MET A 41 -12.01 13.90 10.99
N SER A 42 -12.65 13.57 12.10
CA SER A 42 -13.20 14.59 13.01
C SER A 42 -12.08 15.21 13.87
N ASP A 43 -12.30 16.45 14.31
CA ASP A 43 -11.36 17.15 15.19
C ASP A 43 -11.14 16.37 16.51
N ASP A 44 -12.19 15.77 17.06
CA ASP A 44 -12.10 14.94 18.28
C ASP A 44 -11.18 13.74 18.05
N ARG A 45 -11.31 13.07 16.88
CA ARG A 45 -10.46 11.93 16.54
C ARG A 45 -9.01 12.34 16.31
N LEU A 46 -8.78 13.51 15.72
CA LEU A 46 -7.43 14.06 15.56
C LEU A 46 -6.77 14.27 16.92
N LEU A 47 -7.48 14.87 17.88
CA LEU A 47 -6.95 15.10 19.23
C LEU A 47 -6.61 13.79 19.94
N GLU A 48 -7.51 12.78 19.91
CA GLU A 48 -7.25 11.45 20.46
C GLU A 48 -5.99 10.82 19.87
N MET A 49 -5.83 10.89 18.55
CA MET A 49 -4.68 10.29 17.89
C MET A 49 -3.39 11.06 18.15
N MET A 50 -3.44 12.37 18.33
CA MET A 50 -2.25 13.15 18.72
C MET A 50 -1.75 12.78 20.12
N GLU A 51 -2.63 12.37 21.03
CA GLU A 51 -2.25 11.82 22.33
C GLU A 51 -1.60 10.43 22.18
N GLU A 52 -2.11 9.60 21.27
CA GLU A 52 -1.61 8.25 20.99
C GLU A 52 -0.22 8.29 20.28
N TYR A 53 -0.04 9.26 19.36
CA TYR A 53 1.18 9.42 18.54
C TYR A 53 2.00 10.63 19.01
N GLU A 54 2.45 10.58 20.26
CA GLU A 54 3.24 11.65 20.87
C GLU A 54 4.46 12.05 20.02
N GLY A 55 4.61 13.33 19.75
CA GLY A 55 5.70 13.90 18.95
C GLY A 55 5.45 13.97 17.44
N MET A 56 4.35 13.44 16.93
CA MET A 56 3.94 13.66 15.54
C MET A 56 3.18 14.99 15.41
N THR A 57 3.30 15.62 14.24
CA THR A 57 2.49 16.81 13.92
C THR A 57 1.06 16.42 13.57
N ALA A 58 0.10 17.33 13.76
CA ALA A 58 -1.31 17.10 13.36
C ALA A 58 -1.43 16.73 11.87
N ASP A 59 -0.63 17.35 10.99
CA ASP A 59 -0.55 17.05 9.56
C ASP A 59 -0.15 15.59 9.30
N ALA A 60 0.89 15.11 9.99
CA ALA A 60 1.36 13.72 9.85
C ALA A 60 0.35 12.71 10.41
N VAL A 61 -0.28 13.01 11.55
CA VAL A 61 -1.30 12.16 12.18
C VAL A 61 -2.53 12.04 11.28
N GLU A 62 -3.02 13.16 10.73
CA GLU A 62 -4.16 13.15 9.81
C GLU A 62 -3.84 12.36 8.54
N SER A 63 -2.67 12.58 7.94
CA SER A 63 -2.23 11.85 6.75
C SER A 63 -2.17 10.33 6.99
N LEU A 64 -1.62 9.89 8.12
CA LEU A 64 -1.57 8.49 8.51
C LEU A 64 -2.97 7.89 8.72
N TYR A 65 -3.87 8.65 9.35
CA TYR A 65 -5.24 8.21 9.56
C TYR A 65 -6.01 8.06 8.26
N MET A 66 -5.87 9.00 7.32
CA MET A 66 -6.51 8.92 6.00
C MET A 66 -5.99 7.73 5.20
N ALA A 67 -4.67 7.46 5.25
CA ALA A 67 -4.08 6.26 4.66
C ALA A 67 -4.70 4.99 5.25
N THR A 68 -4.89 4.95 6.56
CA THR A 68 -5.51 3.84 7.28
C THR A 68 -6.97 3.65 6.88
N LEU A 69 -7.77 4.72 6.84
CA LEU A 69 -9.17 4.67 6.39
C LEU A 69 -9.28 4.16 4.95
N TYR A 70 -8.44 4.67 4.05
CA TYR A 70 -8.40 4.21 2.67
C TYR A 70 -8.05 2.72 2.59
N SER A 71 -7.05 2.29 3.35
CA SER A 71 -6.63 0.89 3.43
C SER A 71 -7.76 -0.03 3.89
N TRP A 72 -8.61 0.42 4.79
CA TRP A 72 -9.79 -0.34 5.19
C TRP A 72 -10.88 -0.35 4.12
N ALA A 73 -11.11 0.79 3.48
CA ALA A 73 -12.17 0.91 2.48
C ALA A 73 -11.88 0.07 1.22
N ILE A 74 -10.61 -0.08 0.84
CA ILE A 74 -10.23 -0.79 -0.39
C ILE A 74 -10.61 -2.29 -0.36
N PHE A 75 -10.78 -2.88 0.83
CA PHE A 75 -11.27 -4.26 0.98
C PHE A 75 -12.65 -4.46 0.34
N ASP A 76 -13.53 -3.47 0.45
CA ASP A 76 -14.90 -3.56 -0.08
C ASP A 76 -14.91 -3.51 -1.63
N PHE A 77 -13.75 -3.22 -2.24
CA PHE A 77 -13.54 -3.13 -3.69
C PHE A 77 -12.59 -4.19 -4.23
N ASN A 78 -12.54 -5.37 -3.60
CA ASN A 78 -11.66 -6.49 -3.94
C ASN A 78 -10.17 -6.12 -3.90
N GLY A 79 -9.80 -5.20 -3.01
CA GLY A 79 -8.43 -4.84 -2.74
C GLY A 79 -7.94 -5.33 -1.40
N PHE A 80 -6.68 -5.13 -1.14
CA PHE A 80 -6.09 -5.38 0.18
C PHE A 80 -5.01 -4.33 0.49
N PRO A 81 -4.89 -3.90 1.74
CA PRO A 81 -3.82 -3.02 2.16
C PRO A 81 -2.58 -3.84 2.48
N ILE A 82 -1.45 -3.37 2.01
CA ILE A 82 -0.14 -3.86 2.43
C ILE A 82 0.81 -2.68 2.46
N ARG A 83 1.62 -2.57 3.49
CA ARG A 83 2.66 -1.56 3.51
C ARG A 83 3.85 -2.05 2.69
N ALA A 84 4.12 -1.40 1.56
CA ALA A 84 5.10 -1.87 0.59
C ALA A 84 5.66 -0.74 -0.28
N ILE A 85 6.78 -1.02 -0.92
CA ILE A 85 7.33 -0.22 -2.02
C ILE A 85 7.10 -0.98 -3.31
N GLY A 86 6.50 -0.32 -4.30
CA GLY A 86 6.25 -0.89 -5.61
C GLY A 86 7.32 -0.47 -6.62
N VAL A 87 7.93 -1.48 -7.22
CA VAL A 87 8.97 -1.33 -8.23
C VAL A 87 8.45 -1.84 -9.57
N GLU A 88 8.63 -1.03 -10.62
CA GLU A 88 8.31 -1.41 -11.99
C GLU A 88 9.46 -2.19 -12.61
N ASN A 89 9.12 -3.30 -13.23
CA ASN A 89 10.01 -4.07 -14.06
C ASN A 89 9.24 -4.64 -15.26
N ASP A 90 9.67 -4.31 -16.48
CA ASP A 90 9.04 -4.77 -17.75
C ASP A 90 7.54 -4.52 -17.85
N GLY A 91 7.05 -3.41 -17.30
CA GLY A 91 5.64 -3.01 -17.33
C GLY A 91 4.76 -3.72 -16.30
N GLU A 92 5.33 -4.51 -15.40
CA GLU A 92 4.67 -5.16 -14.27
C GLU A 92 5.24 -4.61 -12.95
N CYS A 93 4.56 -4.88 -11.85
CA CYS A 93 4.94 -4.43 -10.51
C CYS A 93 5.41 -5.60 -9.64
N THR A 94 6.55 -5.41 -8.99
CA THR A 94 6.97 -6.18 -7.83
C THR A 94 6.82 -5.33 -6.57
N LEU A 95 6.11 -5.83 -5.56
CA LEU A 95 5.98 -5.19 -4.26
C LEU A 95 7.02 -5.73 -3.29
N PHE A 96 7.74 -4.84 -2.63
CA PHE A 96 8.63 -5.17 -1.51
C PHE A 96 7.95 -4.78 -0.20
N ALA A 97 7.68 -5.75 0.66
CA ALA A 97 6.98 -5.58 1.93
C ALA A 97 7.84 -6.04 3.10
N ALA A 98 7.80 -5.30 4.21
CA ALA A 98 8.48 -5.67 5.46
C ALA A 98 7.43 -6.04 6.52
N PRO A 99 7.22 -7.33 6.84
CA PRO A 99 6.12 -7.79 7.69
C PRO A 99 6.17 -7.34 9.15
N ASN A 100 7.32 -6.88 9.62
CA ASN A 100 7.54 -6.50 11.03
C ASN A 100 7.74 -4.98 11.20
N ASP A 101 7.17 -4.14 10.33
CA ASP A 101 7.39 -2.68 10.30
C ASP A 101 8.85 -2.25 10.15
N ASN A 102 9.73 -3.17 9.82
CA ASN A 102 11.13 -2.86 9.56
C ASN A 102 11.30 -2.24 8.15
N THR A 103 10.62 -1.12 7.95
CA THR A 103 10.66 -0.37 6.70
C THR A 103 12.05 0.19 6.38
N THR A 104 12.94 0.24 7.38
CA THR A 104 14.34 0.69 7.20
C THR A 104 15.05 -0.12 6.12
N ALA A 105 14.78 -1.43 6.02
CA ALA A 105 15.36 -2.27 4.96
C ALA A 105 14.87 -1.86 3.57
N LEU A 106 13.66 -1.29 3.47
CA LEU A 106 13.07 -0.85 2.20
C LEU A 106 13.58 0.54 1.76
N ASN A 107 14.16 1.33 2.67
CA ASN A 107 14.64 2.68 2.36
C ASN A 107 15.73 2.68 1.28
N LEU A 108 16.46 1.57 1.11
CA LEU A 108 17.44 1.40 0.04
C LEU A 108 16.83 1.39 -1.37
N LEU A 109 15.53 1.14 -1.48
CA LEU A 109 14.80 1.15 -2.75
C LEU A 109 14.36 2.56 -3.15
N ILE A 110 14.13 3.46 -2.19
CA ILE A 110 13.56 4.80 -2.42
C ILE A 110 14.32 5.62 -3.49
N PRO A 111 15.67 5.61 -3.56
CA PRO A 111 16.41 6.40 -4.55
C PRO A 111 16.32 5.88 -5.99
N ARG A 112 15.69 4.72 -6.22
CA ARG A 112 15.68 4.08 -7.55
C ARG A 112 14.63 4.70 -8.46
N ASP A 113 14.96 4.86 -9.73
CA ASP A 113 14.12 5.55 -10.71
C ASP A 113 12.87 4.76 -11.11
N ASN A 114 12.91 3.41 -10.95
CA ASN A 114 11.80 2.53 -11.28
C ASN A 114 10.83 2.28 -10.12
N VAL A 115 11.02 2.92 -8.98
CA VAL A 115 10.04 2.91 -7.88
C VAL A 115 8.90 3.87 -8.22
N PHE A 116 7.67 3.39 -8.23
CA PHE A 116 6.50 4.19 -8.61
C PHE A 116 5.46 4.36 -7.50
N VAL A 117 5.51 3.55 -6.43
CA VAL A 117 4.62 3.70 -5.28
C VAL A 117 5.33 3.38 -3.97
N TYR A 118 4.97 4.11 -2.93
CA TYR A 118 5.56 4.02 -1.60
C TYR A 118 4.47 3.84 -0.55
N ASP A 119 4.79 3.10 0.51
CA ASP A 119 4.07 2.92 1.77
C ASP A 119 2.67 2.30 1.63
N TYR A 120 1.72 2.95 0.99
CA TYR A 120 0.32 2.52 0.91
C TYR A 120 -0.15 2.40 -0.56
N PRO A 121 0.36 1.41 -1.31
CA PRO A 121 -0.14 1.16 -2.66
C PRO A 121 -1.63 0.82 -2.63
N GLY A 122 -2.35 1.27 -3.64
CA GLY A 122 -3.69 0.82 -3.89
C GLY A 122 -3.64 -0.52 -4.65
N ILE A 123 -3.95 -1.62 -3.99
CA ILE A 123 -3.92 -2.94 -4.64
C ILE A 123 -5.35 -3.42 -4.81
N ARG A 124 -5.74 -3.70 -6.05
CA ARG A 124 -7.09 -4.18 -6.36
C ARG A 124 -7.10 -5.21 -7.46
N MET A 125 -8.06 -6.12 -7.36
CA MET A 125 -8.36 -7.05 -8.41
C MET A 125 -9.30 -6.41 -9.46
N GLN A 126 -8.92 -6.56 -10.73
CA GLN A 126 -9.71 -6.17 -11.89
C GLN A 126 -9.51 -7.23 -12.96
N ASP A 127 -10.60 -7.66 -13.60
CA ASP A 127 -10.57 -8.65 -14.70
C ASP A 127 -9.75 -9.91 -14.35
N ASP A 128 -9.90 -10.41 -13.11
CA ASP A 128 -9.20 -11.58 -12.57
C ASP A 128 -7.69 -11.40 -12.29
N ASP A 129 -7.09 -10.25 -12.53
CA ASP A 129 -5.72 -9.93 -12.19
C ASP A 129 -5.64 -8.91 -11.06
N TYR A 130 -4.54 -8.89 -10.31
CA TYR A 130 -4.25 -7.85 -9.34
C TYR A 130 -3.44 -6.72 -9.98
N PHE A 131 -3.84 -5.50 -9.67
CA PHE A 131 -3.14 -4.29 -10.11
C PHE A 131 -2.72 -3.46 -8.91
N VAL A 132 -1.57 -2.83 -9.07
CA VAL A 132 -1.01 -1.86 -8.12
C VAL A 132 -1.17 -0.48 -8.71
N PHE A 133 -1.68 0.42 -7.89
CA PHE A 133 -1.90 1.83 -8.22
C PHE A 133 -1.08 2.70 -7.30
N ASP A 134 -0.60 3.81 -7.81
CA ASP A 134 -0.09 4.86 -6.94
C ASP A 134 -1.21 5.50 -6.12
N THR A 135 -0.87 5.98 -4.93
CA THR A 135 -1.82 6.67 -4.04
C THR A 135 -1.20 7.93 -3.45
N PRO A 136 -2.00 8.88 -2.99
CA PRO A 136 -1.50 10.10 -2.35
C PRO A 136 -0.99 9.89 -0.92
N PHE A 137 -1.03 8.67 -0.39
CA PHE A 137 -0.81 8.37 1.03
C PHE A 137 0.62 8.00 1.40
N GLY A 138 1.56 8.04 0.48
CA GLY A 138 2.98 7.79 0.74
C GLY A 138 3.73 9.07 1.14
N ASP A 139 4.65 8.97 2.09
CA ASP A 139 5.28 10.12 2.76
C ASP A 139 6.72 10.39 2.32
N TYR A 140 7.10 10.16 1.09
CA TYR A 140 8.52 10.36 0.75
C TYR A 140 8.83 11.53 -0.19
N GLY A 141 7.90 12.47 -0.39
CA GLY A 141 8.14 13.66 -1.22
C GLY A 141 8.52 13.38 -2.67
N LYS A 142 8.68 12.11 -3.04
CA LYS A 142 8.85 11.66 -4.40
C LYS A 142 7.47 11.36 -4.97
N LEU A 143 7.01 12.27 -5.80
CA LEU A 143 5.74 12.13 -6.47
C LEU A 143 5.88 11.07 -7.58
N SER A 144 5.27 9.92 -7.38
CA SER A 144 5.10 8.92 -8.44
C SER A 144 4.32 9.50 -9.63
N VAL A 145 4.39 8.86 -10.76
CA VAL A 145 3.63 9.28 -11.95
C VAL A 145 2.15 9.01 -11.70
N THR A 146 1.37 10.08 -11.57
CA THR A 146 -0.06 10.03 -11.26
C THR A 146 -0.84 9.14 -12.23
N GLY A 147 -1.70 8.28 -11.68
CA GLY A 147 -2.58 7.41 -12.46
C GLY A 147 -1.89 6.19 -13.06
N LYS A 148 -0.65 5.92 -12.70
CA LYS A 148 0.01 4.69 -13.12
C LYS A 148 -0.65 3.47 -12.50
N LYS A 149 -0.93 2.49 -13.34
CA LYS A 149 -1.49 1.20 -12.98
C LYS A 149 -0.62 0.12 -13.59
N LEU A 150 -0.10 -0.78 -12.76
CA LEU A 150 0.73 -1.90 -13.20
C LEU A 150 0.13 -3.21 -12.69
N LYS A 151 0.22 -4.26 -13.50
CA LYS A 151 -0.14 -5.60 -13.06
C LYS A 151 0.82 -6.06 -11.95
N LEU A 152 0.26 -6.60 -10.87
CA LEU A 152 1.05 -7.17 -9.78
C LEU A 152 1.60 -8.53 -10.21
N LYS A 153 2.91 -8.62 -10.36
CA LYS A 153 3.64 -9.85 -10.73
C LYS A 153 4.01 -10.65 -9.48
N SER A 154 4.59 -9.99 -8.49
CA SER A 154 5.14 -10.65 -7.31
C SER A 154 5.12 -9.76 -6.06
N ILE A 155 5.17 -10.42 -4.89
CA ILE A 155 5.41 -9.78 -3.59
C ILE A 155 6.66 -10.41 -2.98
N VAL A 156 7.63 -9.57 -2.64
CA VAL A 156 8.88 -9.93 -1.97
C VAL A 156 8.80 -9.49 -0.51
N PHE A 157 8.83 -10.44 0.42
CA PHE A 157 8.92 -10.16 1.85
C PHE A 157 10.37 -10.02 2.26
N VAL A 158 10.71 -8.86 2.82
CA VAL A 158 12.07 -8.57 3.32
C VAL A 158 12.10 -8.81 4.82
N ASP A 159 12.75 -9.90 5.24
CA ASP A 159 12.82 -10.32 6.65
C ASP A 159 14.14 -11.05 6.93
N ARG A 160 15.09 -10.36 7.56
CA ARG A 160 16.44 -10.88 7.89
C ARG A 160 16.42 -12.05 8.87
N ASP A 161 15.40 -12.14 9.70
CA ASP A 161 15.30 -13.18 10.70
C ASP A 161 14.80 -14.51 10.12
N ARG A 162 14.24 -14.46 8.91
CA ARG A 162 13.63 -15.61 8.23
C ARG A 162 14.34 -16.08 6.98
N PHE A 163 15.04 -15.18 6.31
CA PHE A 163 15.60 -15.46 4.99
C PHE A 163 17.07 -15.05 4.93
N ASP A 164 17.92 -16.02 4.55
CA ASP A 164 19.34 -15.76 4.30
C ASP A 164 19.59 -15.38 2.81
N SER A 165 18.69 -15.77 1.90
CA SER A 165 18.80 -15.52 0.47
C SER A 165 17.42 -15.47 -0.18
N LEU A 166 17.38 -14.98 -1.42
CA LEU A 166 16.15 -14.98 -2.24
C LEU A 166 15.65 -16.42 -2.46
N ARG A 167 14.40 -16.66 -2.07
CA ARG A 167 13.70 -17.93 -2.36
C ARG A 167 12.22 -17.71 -2.59
N GLU A 168 11.61 -18.56 -3.40
CA GLU A 168 10.15 -18.63 -3.52
C GLU A 168 9.54 -19.15 -2.21
N ILE A 169 8.40 -18.58 -1.81
CA ILE A 169 7.71 -18.90 -0.55
C ILE A 169 6.53 -19.82 -0.85
N GLU A 170 6.46 -20.94 -0.14
CA GLU A 170 5.30 -21.81 -0.17
C GLU A 170 4.12 -21.21 0.61
N ALA A 171 2.90 -21.69 0.31
CA ALA A 171 1.65 -21.23 0.94
C ALA A 171 1.68 -21.21 2.48
N LYS A 172 2.31 -22.22 3.09
CA LYS A 172 2.42 -22.34 4.56
C LYS A 172 3.21 -21.19 5.20
N ASP A 173 4.24 -20.68 4.50
CA ASP A 173 5.09 -19.57 4.97
C ASP A 173 4.50 -18.21 4.57
N PHE A 174 3.80 -18.16 3.43
CA PHE A 174 3.20 -16.95 2.92
C PHE A 174 2.08 -16.40 3.82
N VAL A 175 1.14 -17.26 4.26
CA VAL A 175 -0.03 -16.82 5.03
C VAL A 175 0.36 -16.02 6.28
N PRO A 176 1.29 -16.47 7.14
CA PRO A 176 1.70 -15.70 8.30
C PRO A 176 2.39 -14.39 7.95
N LEU A 177 3.20 -14.33 6.88
CA LEU A 177 3.89 -13.12 6.44
C LEU A 177 2.90 -12.09 5.92
N PHE A 178 1.99 -12.53 5.04
CA PHE A 178 0.95 -11.66 4.50
C PHE A 178 0.05 -11.10 5.60
N MET A 179 -0.41 -11.95 6.53
CA MET A 179 -1.25 -11.52 7.65
C MET A 179 -0.53 -10.50 8.54
N ARG A 180 0.78 -10.59 8.70
CA ARG A 180 1.57 -9.57 9.42
C ARG A 180 1.72 -8.27 8.62
N ALA A 181 1.93 -8.35 7.31
CA ALA A 181 2.08 -7.18 6.46
C ALA A 181 0.75 -6.41 6.27
N VAL A 182 -0.39 -7.12 6.37
CA VAL A 182 -1.75 -6.55 6.25
C VAL A 182 -2.36 -6.25 7.62
N SER A 183 -1.96 -6.95 8.69
CA SER A 183 -2.74 -7.14 9.92
C SER A 183 -2.78 -5.95 10.88
N GLN A 184 -1.95 -4.96 10.72
CA GLN A 184 -2.00 -3.81 11.63
C GLN A 184 -3.38 -3.14 11.65
N ASN A 185 -4.25 -3.48 10.67
CA ASN A 185 -5.54 -2.83 10.51
C ASN A 185 -6.72 -3.79 10.20
N VAL A 186 -6.54 -5.11 10.27
CA VAL A 186 -7.64 -6.04 9.99
C VAL A 186 -8.46 -6.27 11.25
N ARG A 187 -9.63 -5.64 11.32
CA ARG A 187 -10.62 -5.94 12.36
C ARG A 187 -11.09 -7.39 12.23
N GLN A 188 -11.37 -8.03 13.36
CA GLN A 188 -11.85 -9.43 13.44
C GLN A 188 -13.02 -9.72 12.49
N GLU A 189 -13.91 -8.75 12.30
CA GLU A 189 -15.06 -8.81 11.39
C GLU A 189 -14.67 -9.00 9.92
N ARG A 190 -13.47 -8.56 9.51
CA ARG A 190 -12.97 -8.66 8.14
C ARG A 190 -12.07 -9.88 7.88
N THR A 191 -11.79 -10.69 8.90
CA THR A 191 -10.90 -11.85 8.77
C THR A 191 -11.34 -12.80 7.66
N LYS A 192 -12.63 -13.10 7.53
CA LYS A 192 -13.15 -13.97 6.47
C LYS A 192 -12.92 -13.39 5.08
N HIS A 193 -13.13 -12.09 4.93
CA HIS A 193 -12.90 -11.40 3.66
C HIS A 193 -11.41 -11.36 3.32
N THR A 194 -10.56 -11.12 4.31
CA THR A 194 -9.10 -11.17 4.15
C THR A 194 -8.63 -12.56 3.69
N LEU A 195 -9.15 -13.63 4.29
CA LEU A 195 -8.83 -14.99 3.89
C LEU A 195 -9.29 -15.31 2.46
N PHE A 196 -10.45 -14.82 2.06
CA PHE A 196 -10.94 -14.96 0.68
C PHE A 196 -10.04 -14.23 -0.33
N ILE A 197 -9.62 -12.99 -0.02
CA ILE A 197 -8.67 -12.25 -0.84
C ILE A 197 -7.33 -12.98 -0.90
N LEU A 198 -6.85 -13.45 0.25
CA LEU A 198 -5.60 -14.19 0.37
C LEU A 198 -5.56 -15.41 -0.57
N GLU A 199 -6.60 -16.24 -0.55
CA GLU A 199 -6.73 -17.39 -1.42
C GLU A 199 -6.60 -16.99 -2.90
N ARG A 200 -7.28 -15.93 -3.32
CA ARG A 200 -7.22 -15.43 -4.70
C ARG A 200 -5.85 -14.90 -5.09
N VAL A 201 -5.21 -14.14 -4.19
CA VAL A 201 -3.85 -13.60 -4.40
C VAL A 201 -2.85 -14.74 -4.59
N MET A 202 -2.94 -15.80 -3.77
CA MET A 202 -2.06 -16.98 -3.85
C MET A 202 -2.10 -17.70 -5.19
N HIS A 203 -3.21 -17.62 -5.91
CA HIS A 203 -3.35 -18.25 -7.22
C HIS A 203 -2.87 -17.37 -8.39
N ARG A 204 -2.58 -16.11 -8.17
CA ARG A 204 -2.33 -15.11 -9.24
C ARG A 204 -0.99 -14.40 -9.12
N VAL A 205 -0.41 -14.36 -7.94
CA VAL A 205 0.79 -13.60 -7.61
C VAL A 205 1.86 -14.55 -7.09
N LYS A 206 3.11 -14.34 -7.48
CA LYS A 206 4.25 -15.09 -6.94
C LYS A 206 4.73 -14.44 -5.65
N PHE A 207 5.26 -15.26 -4.75
CA PHE A 207 5.75 -14.81 -3.46
C PHE A 207 7.18 -15.23 -3.24
N PHE A 208 7.99 -14.27 -2.79
CA PHE A 208 9.39 -14.49 -2.49
C PHE A 208 9.73 -13.95 -1.11
N GLY A 209 10.76 -14.52 -0.50
CA GLY A 209 11.38 -14.01 0.72
C GLY A 209 12.85 -13.71 0.49
N VAL A 210 13.34 -12.65 1.10
CA VAL A 210 14.75 -12.26 1.07
C VAL A 210 15.14 -11.60 2.39
N GLY A 211 16.39 -11.78 2.83
CA GLY A 211 16.87 -11.17 4.06
C GLY A 211 17.04 -9.66 3.96
N ASP A 212 17.54 -9.19 2.83
CA ASP A 212 17.71 -7.76 2.55
C ASP A 212 17.61 -7.46 1.04
N VAL A 213 17.70 -6.19 0.67
CA VAL A 213 17.60 -5.71 -0.71
C VAL A 213 18.93 -5.19 -1.27
N ASN A 214 20.06 -5.57 -0.70
CA ASN A 214 21.37 -5.10 -1.14
C ASN A 214 21.66 -5.51 -2.58
N ASP A 215 21.29 -6.74 -2.97
CA ASP A 215 21.45 -7.26 -4.33
C ASP A 215 20.17 -7.07 -5.15
N PHE A 216 19.62 -5.84 -5.16
CA PHE A 216 18.34 -5.52 -5.78
C PHE A 216 18.23 -5.97 -7.24
N ASP A 217 19.25 -5.73 -8.06
CA ASP A 217 19.22 -6.05 -9.49
C ASP A 217 19.10 -7.56 -9.70
N PHE A 218 19.82 -8.36 -8.90
CA PHE A 218 19.68 -9.82 -8.86
C PHE A 218 18.27 -10.27 -8.42
N ILE A 219 17.67 -9.58 -7.45
CA ILE A 219 16.32 -9.89 -6.99
C ILE A 219 15.31 -9.63 -8.11
N ILE A 220 15.35 -8.45 -8.72
CA ILE A 220 14.40 -8.02 -9.75
C ILE A 220 14.45 -8.89 -11.01
N GLU A 221 15.61 -9.41 -11.39
CA GLU A 221 15.73 -10.31 -12.53
C GLU A 221 15.07 -11.69 -12.33
N ARG A 222 14.80 -12.07 -11.07
CA ARG A 222 14.35 -13.42 -10.70
C ARG A 222 12.92 -13.52 -10.18
N VAL A 223 12.30 -12.39 -9.84
CA VAL A 223 10.96 -12.34 -9.25
C VAL A 223 9.83 -11.99 -10.22
#